data_412868212a4aeeeb432ec40086f76cda
#
_entry.id   412868212a4aeeeb432ec40086f76cda
#
_cell.length_a   1.000
_cell.length_b   1.000
_cell.length_c   1.000
_cell.angle_alpha   90.00
_cell.angle_beta   90.00
_cell.angle_gamma   90.00
#
_symmetry.space_group_name_H-M   'P 1'
#
loop_
_entity.id
_entity.type
_entity.pdbx_description
1 polymer ?
#
loop_
_entity_poly.entity_id
_entity_poly.type
_entity_poly.pdbx_seq_one_letter_code
_entity_poly.pdbx_strand_id
1 'polypeptide(L)'
;MKYTVYDFLHRGYFPKELPPAFNTYCFALNYEKIWRQWNAMPFVGDGTKGSMYSISKGALCRRNLTLPNPVTFLDLVLYIEDNIDDITDFCNKSTYSQSLPTYETNIQSRCFRPSSPSVLSLMKKKLKLAQNKQVEIKLDINNFYPSIYTHSITWAMVGKDKAKEIWRANGNRLIAAPANKEEELYNIGYSLDTKIERCQDKQTSGIPIGPDSSFIVAELLTSYVDQRVAQRFPHINACRYYDDYSIFVSSRDEAETVIRFVQQVLSELELTLNESKLEVREAPSHFIDDFSEELAPFRFEGRKTETVLTNYFNLLWKLCELHPNRQSTIIRYGLRPLENNSLQINVLNKELFESLIYKTALVSPSSLDLIYRLLSLKNITPTVKSLQGLIKNIISHHAPLNHHHEIAWSLWFCKKYSLPMDKECALAIFCMRNPVCTLMLLDHLNTNAVTSQLKSDPDISQHIKQINAINSPETLYGEDWILLYEGNRHGWLQNTNIVTGNPHFKTLYDNGISFYDENNDADYQSYDYIETLPYDAYPQDMRKEAKERKRDVFSATFDRLYKDIEDKEYLDERGKEELRKKCKSIVKSHGMEKTIFDSILSQLFRRESIDMEEYVKDIVNEVMDMMIY
;
A
#
# COMPACT_ATOMS: atom_id res chain seq x y z
N MET A 1 -15.77 -13.57 -5.20
CA MET A 1 -14.47 -14.16 -5.61
C MET A 1 -13.57 -14.16 -4.40
N LYS A 2 -13.05 -15.32 -4.01
CA LYS A 2 -12.23 -15.45 -2.80
C LYS A 2 -10.79 -15.06 -3.17
N TYR A 3 -10.17 -14.10 -2.44
CA TYR A 3 -8.74 -13.80 -2.60
C TYR A 3 -7.90 -15.01 -2.14
N THR A 4 -6.63 -15.03 -2.54
CA THR A 4 -5.70 -16.10 -2.15
C THR A 4 -4.61 -15.55 -1.23
N VAL A 5 -4.02 -16.41 -0.39
CA VAL A 5 -2.83 -16.07 0.40
C VAL A 5 -1.72 -15.50 -0.49
N TYR A 6 -1.59 -16.02 -1.72
CA TYR A 6 -0.67 -15.46 -2.71
C TYR A 6 -0.92 -13.97 -2.98
N ASP A 7 -2.18 -13.58 -3.27
CA ASP A 7 -2.50 -12.18 -3.57
C ASP A 7 -2.21 -11.29 -2.37
N PHE A 8 -2.55 -11.76 -1.18
CA PHE A 8 -2.28 -11.03 0.05
C PHE A 8 -0.78 -10.82 0.29
N LEU A 9 0.02 -11.88 0.17
CA LEU A 9 1.47 -11.80 0.34
C LEU A 9 2.12 -10.97 -0.78
N HIS A 10 1.63 -11.08 -2.03
CA HIS A 10 2.19 -10.35 -3.15
C HIS A 10 1.91 -8.85 -3.08
N ARG A 11 0.66 -8.45 -2.77
CA ARG A 11 0.18 -7.08 -2.92
C ARG A 11 -0.26 -6.41 -1.62
N GLY A 12 -0.50 -7.20 -0.57
CA GLY A 12 -1.00 -6.76 0.72
C GLY A 12 0.03 -6.74 1.84
N TYR A 13 1.27 -7.16 1.60
CA TYR A 13 2.30 -7.31 2.62
C TYR A 13 3.10 -6.03 2.86
N PHE A 14 3.92 -5.61 1.91
CA PHE A 14 4.76 -4.43 2.06
C PHE A 14 3.97 -3.13 1.87
N PRO A 15 4.36 -2.04 2.57
CA PRO A 15 3.83 -0.71 2.29
C PRO A 15 4.07 -0.31 0.82
N LYS A 16 3.04 0.24 0.18
CA LYS A 16 3.11 0.71 -1.22
C LYS A 16 4.02 1.91 -1.44
N GLU A 17 4.42 2.57 -0.37
CA GLU A 17 5.27 3.75 -0.37
C GLU A 17 6.76 3.44 -0.52
N LEU A 18 7.13 2.17 -0.48
CA LEU A 18 8.50 1.73 -0.72
C LEU A 18 8.91 1.91 -2.19
N PRO A 19 10.21 2.13 -2.47
CA PRO A 19 10.73 2.05 -3.82
C PRO A 19 10.50 0.66 -4.46
N PRO A 20 10.38 0.58 -5.80
CA PRO A 20 10.01 -0.65 -6.51
C PRO A 20 10.95 -1.84 -6.32
N ALA A 21 12.19 -1.61 -5.91
CA ALA A 21 13.11 -2.71 -5.57
C ALA A 21 12.58 -3.62 -4.46
N PHE A 22 11.77 -3.09 -3.54
CA PHE A 22 11.15 -3.89 -2.49
C PHE A 22 9.89 -4.57 -3.01
N ASN A 23 9.92 -5.89 -3.08
CA ASN A 23 8.78 -6.69 -3.52
C ASN A 23 8.69 -8.01 -2.76
N THR A 24 7.54 -8.64 -2.82
CA THR A 24 7.24 -9.89 -2.11
C THR A 24 6.80 -11.01 -3.05
N TYR A 25 7.02 -10.83 -4.35
CA TYR A 25 6.57 -11.76 -5.39
C TYR A 25 7.14 -13.18 -5.21
N CYS A 26 8.46 -13.29 -5.05
CA CYS A 26 9.11 -14.58 -4.81
C CYS A 26 8.59 -15.30 -3.57
N PHE A 27 8.36 -14.56 -2.48
CA PHE A 27 7.82 -15.12 -1.25
C PHE A 27 6.37 -15.59 -1.45
N ALA A 28 5.56 -14.78 -2.11
CA ALA A 28 4.17 -15.12 -2.43
C ALA A 28 4.05 -16.36 -3.31
N LEU A 29 4.93 -16.54 -4.30
CA LEU A 29 4.95 -17.74 -5.16
C LEU A 29 5.29 -19.03 -4.41
N ASN A 30 6.09 -18.94 -3.35
CA ASN A 30 6.65 -20.09 -2.66
C ASN A 30 6.06 -20.30 -1.25
N TYR A 31 5.03 -19.53 -0.85
CA TYR A 31 4.56 -19.52 0.54
C TYR A 31 4.14 -20.91 1.05
N GLU A 32 3.47 -21.73 0.23
CA GLU A 32 3.05 -23.07 0.64
C GLU A 32 4.25 -23.99 0.95
N LYS A 33 5.28 -23.92 0.09
CA LYS A 33 6.51 -24.70 0.29
C LYS A 33 7.25 -24.26 1.53
N ILE A 34 7.34 -22.94 1.75
CA ILE A 34 7.94 -22.32 2.93
C ILE A 34 7.17 -22.71 4.19
N TRP A 35 5.83 -22.56 4.16
CA TRP A 35 4.98 -22.87 5.30
C TRP A 35 5.06 -24.33 5.73
N ARG A 36 5.07 -25.29 4.78
CA ARG A 36 5.24 -26.72 5.08
C ARG A 36 6.54 -27.01 5.82
N GLN A 37 7.62 -26.33 5.45
CA GLN A 37 8.92 -26.46 6.12
C GLN A 37 8.91 -25.79 7.50
N TRP A 38 8.37 -24.59 7.62
CA TRP A 38 8.30 -23.84 8.87
C TRP A 38 7.38 -24.48 9.91
N ASN A 39 6.25 -25.03 9.49
CA ASN A 39 5.29 -25.69 10.38
C ASN A 39 5.87 -26.97 11.05
N ALA A 40 6.91 -27.54 10.46
CA ALA A 40 7.66 -28.66 11.04
C ALA A 40 8.77 -28.20 12.02
N MET A 41 9.02 -26.89 12.13
CA MET A 41 10.05 -26.31 13.00
C MET A 41 9.42 -25.77 14.28
N PRO A 42 10.08 -25.90 15.44
CA PRO A 42 9.64 -25.19 16.63
C PRO A 42 9.74 -23.67 16.38
N PHE A 43 8.68 -22.95 16.65
CA PHE A 43 8.74 -21.49 16.63
C PHE A 43 9.62 -21.02 17.78
N VAL A 44 10.76 -20.43 17.44
CA VAL A 44 11.75 -19.96 18.42
C VAL A 44 11.44 -18.50 18.76
N GLY A 45 11.06 -18.27 20.00
CA GLY A 45 10.83 -16.91 20.53
C GLY A 45 9.36 -16.53 20.63
N ASP A 46 9.15 -15.41 21.30
CA ASP A 46 7.83 -14.92 21.66
C ASP A 46 7.19 -14.05 20.56
N GLY A 47 7.96 -13.59 19.61
CA GLY A 47 7.52 -12.72 18.52
C GLY A 47 8.68 -12.23 17.65
N THR A 48 8.38 -11.40 16.68
CA THR A 48 9.36 -10.75 15.80
C THR A 48 9.12 -9.25 15.74
N LYS A 49 10.14 -8.48 15.32
CA LYS A 49 10.00 -7.06 15.00
C LYS A 49 9.96 -6.85 13.49
N GLY A 50 9.12 -5.95 13.04
CA GLY A 50 9.18 -5.46 11.67
C GLY A 50 10.18 -4.32 11.51
N SER A 51 10.71 -4.16 10.30
CA SER A 51 11.55 -3.01 9.94
C SER A 51 10.69 -1.75 9.79
N MET A 52 11.14 -0.67 10.43
CA MET A 52 10.40 0.59 10.43
C MET A 52 10.74 1.45 9.20
N TYR A 53 9.72 2.06 8.62
CA TYR A 53 9.83 2.97 7.49
C TYR A 53 8.92 4.18 7.67
N SER A 54 9.50 5.36 7.89
CA SER A 54 8.72 6.57 8.16
C SER A 54 8.40 7.36 6.89
N ILE A 55 7.17 7.85 6.78
CA ILE A 55 6.69 8.75 5.73
C ILE A 55 6.18 10.05 6.32
N SER A 56 6.14 11.12 5.52
CA SER A 56 5.57 12.40 5.93
C SER A 56 4.05 12.27 6.18
N LYS A 57 3.58 12.85 7.30
CA LYS A 57 2.17 13.07 7.61
C LYS A 57 1.93 14.58 7.83
N GLY A 58 1.80 15.33 6.74
CA GLY A 58 1.72 16.80 6.81
C GLY A 58 3.09 17.47 6.91
N ALA A 59 3.16 18.68 7.45
CA ALA A 59 4.38 19.50 7.43
C ALA A 59 5.48 19.00 8.37
N LEU A 60 5.13 18.58 9.58
CA LEU A 60 6.09 18.28 10.64
C LEU A 60 5.97 16.86 11.22
N CYS A 61 4.82 16.21 11.03
CA CYS A 61 4.56 14.90 11.61
C CYS A 61 5.01 13.77 10.69
N ARG A 62 5.37 12.64 11.30
CA ARG A 62 5.71 11.40 10.58
C ARG A 62 4.68 10.31 10.87
N ARG A 63 4.47 9.44 9.90
CA ARG A 63 3.77 8.16 10.06
C ARG A 63 4.77 7.05 9.91
N ASN A 64 4.86 6.18 10.90
CA ASN A 64 5.73 5.02 10.87
C ASN A 64 4.98 3.86 10.23
N LEU A 65 5.47 3.41 9.09
CA LEU A 65 5.05 2.18 8.44
C LEU A 65 5.96 1.05 8.91
N THR A 66 5.49 -0.17 8.79
CA THR A 66 6.22 -1.36 9.22
C THR A 66 6.29 -2.37 8.08
N LEU A 67 7.47 -2.93 7.84
CA LEU A 67 7.67 -4.14 7.06
C LEU A 67 7.71 -5.32 8.04
N PRO A 68 6.61 -6.02 8.28
CA PRO A 68 6.60 -7.13 9.24
C PRO A 68 7.62 -8.21 8.88
N ASN A 69 8.08 -8.93 9.88
CA ASN A 69 8.96 -10.06 9.65
C ASN A 69 8.19 -11.21 8.96
N PRO A 70 8.73 -11.82 7.90
CA PRO A 70 8.00 -12.83 7.11
C PRO A 70 7.54 -14.04 7.92
N VAL A 71 8.26 -14.41 8.98
CA VAL A 71 7.98 -15.61 9.79
C VAL A 71 6.64 -15.51 10.50
N THR A 72 6.39 -14.41 11.20
CA THR A 72 5.12 -14.19 11.91
C THR A 72 4.02 -13.65 11.00
N PHE A 73 4.40 -12.93 9.95
CA PHE A 73 3.42 -12.36 9.03
C PHE A 73 2.71 -13.43 8.18
N LEU A 74 3.43 -14.46 7.73
CA LEU A 74 2.82 -15.58 7.01
C LEU A 74 1.79 -16.31 7.88
N ASP A 75 2.11 -16.56 9.15
CA ASP A 75 1.19 -17.19 10.11
C ASP A 75 -0.08 -16.34 10.33
N LEU A 76 0.06 -15.00 10.40
CA LEU A 76 -1.08 -14.09 10.50
C LEU A 76 -1.96 -14.12 9.23
N VAL A 77 -1.35 -14.06 8.04
CA VAL A 77 -2.08 -14.05 6.77
C VAL A 77 -2.85 -15.33 6.53
N LEU A 78 -2.24 -16.48 6.80
CA LEU A 78 -2.90 -17.79 6.71
C LEU A 78 -4.12 -17.85 7.64
N TYR A 79 -3.97 -17.36 8.87
CA TYR A 79 -5.07 -17.34 9.82
C TYR A 79 -6.21 -16.41 9.39
N ILE A 80 -5.89 -15.23 8.84
CA ILE A 80 -6.90 -14.33 8.30
C ILE A 80 -7.64 -14.99 7.14
N GLU A 81 -6.93 -15.68 6.24
CA GLU A 81 -7.54 -16.36 5.10
C GLU A 81 -8.49 -17.48 5.54
N ASP A 82 -8.07 -18.30 6.51
CA ASP A 82 -8.91 -19.37 7.06
C ASP A 82 -10.20 -18.84 7.71
N ASN A 83 -10.21 -17.62 8.22
CA ASN A 83 -11.34 -17.03 8.97
C ASN A 83 -11.97 -15.82 8.27
N ILE A 84 -11.66 -15.59 6.99
CA ILE A 84 -12.06 -14.36 6.29
C ILE A 84 -13.55 -14.19 6.16
N ASP A 85 -14.28 -15.30 5.97
CA ASP A 85 -15.73 -15.25 5.82
C ASP A 85 -16.37 -14.74 7.13
N ASP A 86 -15.96 -15.23 8.30
CA ASP A 86 -16.43 -14.77 9.60
C ASP A 86 -16.06 -13.31 9.90
N ILE A 87 -14.84 -12.92 9.55
CA ILE A 87 -14.37 -11.54 9.70
C ILE A 87 -15.17 -10.59 8.80
N THR A 88 -15.37 -11.00 7.54
CA THR A 88 -16.15 -10.22 6.57
C THR A 88 -17.61 -10.12 6.96
N ASP A 89 -18.22 -11.20 7.40
CA ASP A 89 -19.61 -11.23 7.88
C ASP A 89 -19.79 -10.32 9.10
N PHE A 90 -18.78 -10.25 9.98
CA PHE A 90 -18.80 -9.31 11.09
C PHE A 90 -18.73 -7.86 10.61
N CYS A 91 -17.80 -7.54 9.70
CA CYS A 91 -17.65 -6.20 9.15
C CYS A 91 -18.88 -5.74 8.34
N ASN A 92 -19.50 -6.64 7.60
CA ASN A 92 -20.71 -6.38 6.79
C ASN A 92 -21.95 -6.00 7.61
N LYS A 93 -21.95 -6.21 8.93
CA LYS A 93 -23.02 -5.70 9.82
C LYS A 93 -22.97 -4.18 9.98
N SER A 94 -21.86 -3.53 9.62
CA SER A 94 -21.79 -2.07 9.57
C SER A 94 -22.69 -1.53 8.45
N THR A 95 -23.59 -0.60 8.80
CA THR A 95 -24.41 0.15 7.83
C THR A 95 -23.76 1.47 7.42
N TYR A 96 -22.67 1.87 8.06
CA TYR A 96 -22.01 3.17 7.87
C TYR A 96 -20.74 3.09 7.02
N SER A 97 -20.06 1.93 7.02
CA SER A 97 -18.79 1.80 6.34
C SER A 97 -18.89 2.04 4.83
N GLN A 98 -17.96 2.83 4.31
CA GLN A 98 -17.66 3.03 2.89
C GLN A 98 -16.23 2.53 2.57
N SER A 99 -15.59 1.93 3.55
CA SER A 99 -14.23 1.40 3.48
C SER A 99 -14.14 -0.09 3.79
N LEU A 100 -15.23 -0.84 3.60
CA LEU A 100 -15.16 -2.31 3.72
C LEU A 100 -14.05 -2.85 2.82
N PRO A 101 -13.16 -3.72 3.34
CA PRO A 101 -12.11 -4.33 2.53
C PRO A 101 -12.70 -5.16 1.38
N THR A 102 -12.54 -4.67 0.18
CA THR A 102 -12.98 -5.33 -1.04
C THR A 102 -11.78 -5.84 -1.80
N TYR A 103 -11.80 -7.10 -2.21
CA TYR A 103 -10.72 -7.66 -3.00
C TYR A 103 -10.56 -6.94 -4.33
N GLU A 104 -9.33 -6.56 -4.64
CA GLU A 104 -8.99 -5.88 -5.88
C GLU A 104 -8.35 -6.86 -6.87
N THR A 105 -8.96 -6.98 -8.03
CA THR A 105 -8.49 -7.87 -9.09
C THR A 105 -7.32 -7.32 -9.89
N ASN A 106 -7.14 -5.98 -9.89
CA ASN A 106 -5.99 -5.36 -10.53
C ASN A 106 -4.68 -5.73 -9.82
N ILE A 107 -3.83 -6.49 -10.50
CA ILE A 107 -2.57 -7.00 -9.95
C ILE A 107 -1.53 -5.92 -9.64
N GLN A 108 -1.68 -4.72 -10.18
CA GLN A 108 -0.82 -3.56 -9.88
C GLN A 108 -1.28 -2.78 -8.65
N SER A 109 -2.48 -3.07 -8.16
CA SER A 109 -3.08 -2.43 -6.99
C SER A 109 -2.84 -3.25 -5.71
N ARG A 110 -3.14 -2.65 -4.56
CA ARG A 110 -3.19 -3.38 -3.28
C ARG A 110 -4.19 -4.54 -3.36
N CYS A 111 -3.98 -5.58 -2.53
CA CYS A 111 -4.87 -6.74 -2.48
C CYS A 111 -6.29 -6.34 -2.08
N PHE A 112 -6.41 -5.41 -1.14
CA PHE A 112 -7.70 -4.87 -0.70
C PHE A 112 -7.79 -3.37 -0.95
N ARG A 113 -8.99 -2.94 -1.37
CA ARG A 113 -9.36 -1.54 -1.50
C ARG A 113 -10.62 -1.23 -0.70
N PRO A 114 -10.90 0.03 -0.36
CA PRO A 114 -12.18 0.41 0.24
C PRO A 114 -13.33 0.19 -0.75
N SER A 115 -14.49 -0.20 -0.23
CA SER A 115 -15.71 -0.45 -1.02
C SER A 115 -16.22 0.77 -1.79
N SER A 116 -15.96 1.99 -1.30
CA SER A 116 -16.23 3.23 -2.04
C SER A 116 -14.98 3.63 -2.86
N PRO A 117 -15.03 3.49 -4.19
CA PRO A 117 -13.81 3.59 -5.02
C PRO A 117 -13.35 5.04 -5.26
N SER A 118 -14.19 6.05 -5.03
CA SER A 118 -13.84 7.43 -5.37
C SER A 118 -14.39 8.48 -4.41
N VAL A 119 -13.69 9.62 -4.33
CA VAL A 119 -14.13 10.80 -3.56
C VAL A 119 -15.53 11.27 -4.00
N LEU A 120 -15.81 11.25 -5.31
CA LEU A 120 -17.12 11.63 -5.84
C LEU A 120 -18.23 10.68 -5.39
N SER A 121 -17.97 9.38 -5.34
CA SER A 121 -18.91 8.38 -4.83
C SER A 121 -19.23 8.65 -3.36
N LEU A 122 -18.21 8.90 -2.56
CA LEU A 122 -18.36 9.22 -1.14
C LEU A 122 -19.13 10.54 -0.94
N MET A 123 -18.84 11.56 -1.73
CA MET A 123 -19.55 12.83 -1.70
C MET A 123 -21.04 12.67 -2.04
N LYS A 124 -21.37 11.95 -3.11
CA LYS A 124 -22.77 11.65 -3.48
C LYS A 124 -23.50 10.92 -2.34
N LYS A 125 -22.83 9.97 -1.68
CA LYS A 125 -23.39 9.26 -0.53
C LYS A 125 -23.65 10.22 0.64
N LYS A 126 -22.67 11.05 1.01
CA LYS A 126 -22.82 12.06 2.08
C LYS A 126 -23.99 13.01 1.81
N LEU A 127 -24.09 13.56 0.58
CA LEU A 127 -25.19 14.43 0.18
C LEU A 127 -26.55 13.75 0.34
N LYS A 128 -26.69 12.50 -0.09
CA LYS A 128 -27.92 11.73 0.07
C LYS A 128 -28.28 11.52 1.56
N LEU A 129 -27.31 11.25 2.40
CA LEU A 129 -27.51 11.04 3.84
C LEU A 129 -27.87 12.35 4.57
N ALA A 130 -27.34 13.49 4.10
CA ALA A 130 -27.57 14.81 4.67
C ALA A 130 -28.95 15.41 4.31
N GLN A 131 -29.66 14.87 3.30
CA GLN A 131 -30.82 15.50 2.63
C GLN A 131 -31.90 16.02 3.57
N ASN A 132 -32.16 15.32 4.70
CA ASN A 132 -33.20 15.66 5.68
C ASN A 132 -32.63 15.89 7.09
N LYS A 133 -31.37 16.31 7.17
CA LYS A 133 -30.64 16.54 8.42
C LYS A 133 -30.05 17.95 8.41
N GLN A 134 -30.05 18.61 9.56
CA GLN A 134 -29.61 20.01 9.68
C GLN A 134 -28.15 20.15 10.13
N VAL A 135 -27.61 19.12 10.81
CA VAL A 135 -26.29 19.16 11.43
C VAL A 135 -25.45 18.00 10.95
N GLU A 136 -24.23 18.27 10.54
CA GLU A 136 -23.17 17.29 10.28
C GLU A 136 -22.17 17.29 11.43
N ILE A 137 -21.91 16.12 11.99
CA ILE A 137 -20.81 15.86 12.91
C ILE A 137 -19.69 15.20 12.11
N LYS A 138 -18.52 15.84 12.07
CA LYS A 138 -17.28 15.23 11.59
C LYS A 138 -16.44 14.84 12.79
N LEU A 139 -15.99 13.60 12.82
CA LEU A 139 -15.12 13.09 13.87
C LEU A 139 -14.12 12.08 13.31
N ASP A 140 -12.98 11.98 13.98
CA ASP A 140 -11.83 11.15 13.61
C ASP A 140 -11.31 10.45 14.88
N ILE A 141 -10.81 9.25 14.76
CA ILE A 141 -10.22 8.52 15.88
C ILE A 141 -8.75 8.95 16.03
N ASN A 142 -8.38 9.35 17.26
CA ASN A 142 -7.05 9.87 17.52
C ASN A 142 -5.98 8.79 17.32
N ASN A 143 -5.01 9.07 16.44
CA ASN A 143 -3.86 8.20 16.18
C ASN A 143 -4.23 6.72 16.02
N PHE A 144 -5.27 6.41 15.23
CA PHE A 144 -6.04 5.17 15.25
C PHE A 144 -5.16 3.91 15.29
N TYR A 145 -4.42 3.59 14.21
CA TYR A 145 -3.60 2.36 14.15
C TYR A 145 -2.59 2.21 15.30
N PRO A 146 -1.81 3.25 15.68
CA PRO A 146 -0.90 3.16 16.80
C PRO A 146 -1.56 3.09 18.19
N SER A 147 -2.84 3.49 18.30
CA SER A 147 -3.57 3.45 19.58
C SER A 147 -4.44 2.20 19.77
N ILE A 148 -4.58 1.36 18.74
CA ILE A 148 -5.34 0.11 18.87
C ILE A 148 -4.71 -0.77 19.95
N TYR A 149 -5.48 -1.09 20.98
CA TYR A 149 -5.14 -2.09 21.96
C TYR A 149 -5.53 -3.47 21.41
N THR A 150 -4.58 -4.38 21.21
CA THR A 150 -4.83 -5.60 20.42
C THR A 150 -5.93 -6.48 21.01
N HIS A 151 -6.06 -6.55 22.33
CA HIS A 151 -7.15 -7.26 22.99
C HIS A 151 -8.55 -6.70 22.65
N SER A 152 -8.63 -5.44 22.20
CA SER A 152 -9.91 -4.87 21.74
C SER A 152 -10.48 -5.56 20.50
N ILE A 153 -9.66 -6.32 19.75
CA ILE A 153 -10.10 -7.15 18.64
C ILE A 153 -11.10 -8.21 19.13
N THR A 154 -10.73 -8.94 20.18
CA THR A 154 -11.61 -9.92 20.81
C THR A 154 -12.86 -9.24 21.42
N TRP A 155 -12.66 -8.06 22.06
CA TRP A 155 -13.78 -7.31 22.67
C TRP A 155 -14.78 -6.82 21.63
N ALA A 156 -14.33 -6.42 20.45
CA ALA A 156 -15.22 -6.00 19.38
C ALA A 156 -16.09 -7.17 18.87
N MET A 157 -15.53 -8.38 18.80
CA MET A 157 -16.23 -9.55 18.25
C MET A 157 -17.30 -10.12 19.19
N VAL A 158 -17.07 -10.11 20.51
CA VAL A 158 -17.98 -10.76 21.49
C VAL A 158 -18.38 -9.87 22.66
N GLY A 159 -17.93 -8.64 22.72
CA GLY A 159 -18.12 -7.72 23.87
C GLY A 159 -17.04 -7.89 24.95
N LYS A 160 -16.67 -6.75 25.57
CA LYS A 160 -15.54 -6.68 26.54
C LYS A 160 -15.74 -7.57 27.76
N ASP A 161 -16.93 -7.53 28.36
CA ASP A 161 -17.23 -8.30 29.59
C ASP A 161 -17.26 -9.79 29.31
N LYS A 162 -17.90 -10.18 28.21
CA LYS A 162 -17.99 -11.56 27.78
C LYS A 162 -16.63 -12.15 27.42
N ALA A 163 -15.81 -11.40 26.68
CA ALA A 163 -14.44 -11.80 26.37
C ALA A 163 -13.63 -12.09 27.64
N LYS A 164 -13.75 -11.22 28.66
CA LYS A 164 -13.09 -11.41 29.97
C LYS A 164 -13.64 -12.61 30.75
N GLU A 165 -14.94 -12.85 30.71
CA GLU A 165 -15.57 -14.02 31.31
C GLU A 165 -15.03 -15.31 30.70
N ILE A 166 -15.08 -15.42 29.37
CA ILE A 166 -14.59 -16.60 28.63
C ILE A 166 -13.09 -16.82 28.91
N TRP A 167 -12.27 -15.76 28.86
CA TRP A 167 -10.84 -15.81 29.12
C TRP A 167 -10.51 -16.38 30.50
N ARG A 168 -11.23 -15.92 31.55
CA ARG A 168 -11.07 -16.43 32.91
C ARG A 168 -11.52 -17.88 33.06
N ALA A 169 -12.67 -18.23 32.46
CA ALA A 169 -13.21 -19.58 32.52
C ALA A 169 -12.31 -20.64 31.84
N ASN A 170 -11.59 -20.27 30.77
CA ASN A 170 -10.72 -21.16 30.01
C ASN A 170 -9.23 -21.07 30.40
N GLY A 171 -8.89 -20.42 31.52
CA GLY A 171 -7.51 -20.34 32.02
C GLY A 171 -6.55 -19.70 31.01
N ASN A 172 -6.98 -18.60 30.36
CA ASN A 172 -6.21 -17.83 29.38
C ASN A 172 -5.88 -18.59 28.09
N ARG A 173 -6.76 -19.46 27.64
CA ARG A 173 -6.56 -20.29 26.44
C ARG A 173 -7.73 -20.19 25.46
N LEU A 174 -7.50 -20.65 24.25
CA LEU A 174 -8.55 -20.90 23.27
C LEU A 174 -9.54 -21.94 23.78
N ILE A 175 -10.80 -21.82 23.38
CA ILE A 175 -11.82 -22.84 23.61
C ILE A 175 -11.53 -24.00 22.66
N ALA A 176 -11.24 -25.18 23.19
CA ALA A 176 -10.83 -26.34 22.39
C ALA A 176 -11.94 -26.87 21.47
N ALA A 177 -13.20 -26.75 21.90
CA ALA A 177 -14.39 -27.16 21.15
C ALA A 177 -15.48 -26.12 21.35
N PRO A 178 -15.52 -25.04 20.55
CA PRO A 178 -16.54 -24.01 20.66
C PRO A 178 -17.93 -24.60 20.39
N ALA A 179 -18.88 -24.33 21.30
CA ALA A 179 -20.23 -24.88 21.26
C ALA A 179 -21.20 -24.02 20.45
N ASN A 180 -20.82 -22.79 20.15
CA ASN A 180 -21.69 -21.82 19.47
C ASN A 180 -20.85 -20.75 18.74
N LYS A 181 -21.51 -19.94 17.91
CA LYS A 181 -20.86 -18.90 17.10
C LYS A 181 -20.16 -17.83 17.92
N GLU A 182 -20.63 -17.50 19.10
CA GLU A 182 -19.99 -16.52 19.99
C GLU A 182 -18.61 -17.03 20.46
N GLU A 183 -18.51 -18.29 20.81
CA GLU A 183 -17.25 -18.92 21.21
C GLU A 183 -16.26 -19.08 20.03
N GLU A 184 -16.77 -19.35 18.82
CA GLU A 184 -15.97 -19.31 17.60
C GLU A 184 -15.40 -17.92 17.35
N LEU A 185 -16.24 -16.86 17.42
CA LEU A 185 -15.82 -15.47 17.26
C LEU A 185 -14.81 -15.05 18.35
N TYR A 186 -14.99 -15.52 19.60
CA TYR A 186 -13.98 -15.31 20.64
C TYR A 186 -12.64 -15.91 20.24
N ASN A 187 -12.62 -17.17 19.76
CA ASN A 187 -11.40 -17.83 19.32
C ASN A 187 -10.72 -17.10 18.16
N ILE A 188 -11.51 -16.60 17.19
CA ILE A 188 -11.01 -15.81 16.06
C ILE A 188 -10.35 -14.53 16.57
N GLY A 189 -11.06 -13.76 17.41
CA GLY A 189 -10.54 -12.52 17.97
C GLY A 189 -9.27 -12.73 18.80
N TYR A 190 -9.25 -13.73 19.68
CA TYR A 190 -8.10 -14.06 20.52
C TYR A 190 -6.87 -14.49 19.71
N SER A 191 -7.07 -15.27 18.65
CA SER A 191 -5.97 -15.70 17.79
C SER A 191 -5.42 -14.55 16.94
N LEU A 192 -6.30 -13.68 16.39
CA LEU A 192 -5.87 -12.48 15.68
C LEU A 192 -5.04 -11.56 16.57
N ASP A 193 -5.52 -11.29 17.79
CA ASP A 193 -4.82 -10.55 18.82
C ASP A 193 -3.40 -11.10 19.03
N THR A 194 -3.28 -12.39 19.38
CA THR A 194 -2.01 -13.05 19.63
C THR A 194 -1.07 -13.02 18.42
N LYS A 195 -1.58 -13.23 17.19
CA LYS A 195 -0.77 -13.24 15.98
C LYS A 195 -0.27 -11.84 15.60
N ILE A 196 -1.08 -10.81 15.83
CA ILE A 196 -0.67 -9.41 15.61
C ILE A 196 0.42 -9.02 16.60
N GLU A 197 0.26 -9.34 17.89
CA GLU A 197 1.29 -9.11 18.91
C GLU A 197 2.62 -9.77 18.51
N ARG A 198 2.59 -10.99 17.99
CA ARG A 198 3.79 -11.69 17.51
C ARG A 198 4.48 -10.97 16.35
N CYS A 199 3.77 -10.23 15.52
CA CYS A 199 4.36 -9.43 14.44
C CYS A 199 5.05 -8.15 14.93
N GLN A 200 4.91 -7.78 16.21
CA GLN A 200 5.42 -6.54 16.80
C GLN A 200 6.03 -6.72 18.19
N ASP A 201 6.83 -7.77 18.36
CA ASP A 201 7.58 -8.06 19.59
C ASP A 201 6.69 -8.19 20.83
N LYS A 202 5.52 -8.80 20.68
CA LYS A 202 4.46 -8.95 21.70
C LYS A 202 3.95 -7.63 22.30
N GLN A 203 4.08 -6.54 21.57
CA GLN A 203 3.46 -5.30 21.98
C GLN A 203 1.94 -5.38 21.79
N THR A 204 1.20 -5.05 22.83
CA THR A 204 -0.27 -5.04 22.82
C THR A 204 -0.85 -3.68 22.41
N SER A 205 0.00 -2.68 22.21
CA SER A 205 -0.40 -1.32 21.81
C SER A 205 0.04 -1.03 20.38
N GLY A 206 -0.89 -0.63 19.56
CA GLY A 206 -0.72 -0.39 18.13
C GLY A 206 -0.82 -1.65 17.29
N ILE A 207 -0.97 -1.46 15.99
CA ILE A 207 -0.85 -2.49 14.96
C ILE A 207 0.04 -1.99 13.81
N PRO A 208 0.74 -2.86 13.07
CA PRO A 208 1.63 -2.45 11.98
C PRO A 208 0.88 -1.64 10.92
N ILE A 209 1.36 -0.45 10.57
CA ILE A 209 0.79 0.33 9.47
C ILE A 209 1.51 -0.07 8.17
N GLY A 210 0.74 -0.35 7.12
CA GLY A 210 1.25 -0.69 5.79
C GLY A 210 0.68 -1.99 5.23
N PRO A 211 0.66 -3.10 5.99
CA PRO A 211 0.03 -4.33 5.54
C PRO A 211 -1.50 -4.24 5.48
N ASP A 212 -2.11 -4.97 4.54
CA ASP A 212 -3.57 -5.04 4.42
C ASP A 212 -4.24 -5.80 5.58
N SER A 213 -3.50 -6.63 6.32
CA SER A 213 -3.97 -7.26 7.56
C SER A 213 -4.45 -6.22 8.58
N SER A 214 -3.73 -5.12 8.70
CA SER A 214 -4.09 -4.03 9.61
C SER A 214 -5.32 -3.26 9.12
N PHE A 215 -5.53 -3.16 7.81
CA PHE A 215 -6.76 -2.59 7.26
C PHE A 215 -7.99 -3.45 7.62
N ILE A 216 -7.89 -4.77 7.51
CA ILE A 216 -8.97 -5.71 7.89
C ILE A 216 -9.29 -5.58 9.39
N VAL A 217 -8.28 -5.55 10.24
CA VAL A 217 -8.46 -5.42 11.70
C VAL A 217 -9.03 -4.05 12.09
N ALA A 218 -8.56 -2.99 11.47
CA ALA A 218 -9.09 -1.65 11.69
C ALA A 218 -10.58 -1.56 11.32
N GLU A 219 -10.97 -2.18 10.20
CA GLU A 219 -12.36 -2.24 9.76
C GLU A 219 -13.23 -3.06 10.71
N LEU A 220 -12.71 -4.17 11.25
CA LEU A 220 -13.42 -4.96 12.27
C LEU A 220 -13.74 -4.11 13.51
N LEU A 221 -12.77 -3.38 14.04
CA LEU A 221 -12.96 -2.55 15.23
C LEU A 221 -13.95 -1.41 14.99
N THR A 222 -13.81 -0.70 13.87
CA THR A 222 -14.72 0.41 13.53
C THR A 222 -16.12 -0.08 13.17
N SER A 223 -16.27 -1.28 12.60
CA SER A 223 -17.58 -1.89 12.36
C SER A 223 -18.34 -2.21 13.66
N TYR A 224 -17.64 -2.58 14.73
CA TYR A 224 -18.27 -2.68 16.06
C TYR A 224 -18.81 -1.33 16.55
N VAL A 225 -18.02 -0.26 16.40
CA VAL A 225 -18.48 1.09 16.76
C VAL A 225 -19.73 1.48 15.96
N ASP A 226 -19.72 1.22 14.64
CA ASP A 226 -20.86 1.50 13.76
C ASP A 226 -22.13 0.76 14.20
N GLN A 227 -22.03 -0.54 14.52
CA GLN A 227 -23.15 -1.35 15.00
C GLN A 227 -23.73 -0.80 16.31
N ARG A 228 -22.86 -0.43 17.27
CA ARG A 228 -23.30 0.12 18.56
C ARG A 228 -24.03 1.46 18.39
N VAL A 229 -23.49 2.34 17.51
CA VAL A 229 -24.11 3.65 17.23
C VAL A 229 -25.44 3.47 16.49
N ALA A 230 -25.48 2.62 15.46
CA ALA A 230 -26.69 2.36 14.71
C ALA A 230 -27.80 1.73 15.58
N GLN A 231 -27.45 0.84 16.50
CA GLN A 231 -28.40 0.22 17.43
C GLN A 231 -28.99 1.28 18.42
N ARG A 232 -28.16 2.19 18.89
CA ARG A 232 -28.57 3.22 19.86
C ARG A 232 -29.39 4.33 19.22
N PHE A 233 -29.04 4.71 17.98
CA PHE A 233 -29.63 5.82 17.23
C PHE A 233 -30.07 5.38 15.83
N PRO A 234 -31.14 4.56 15.70
CA PRO A 234 -31.56 4.03 14.40
C PRO A 234 -32.12 5.08 13.44
N HIS A 235 -32.36 6.30 13.90
CA HIS A 235 -32.94 7.41 13.12
C HIS A 235 -31.88 8.38 12.58
N ILE A 236 -30.61 8.27 12.97
CA ILE A 236 -29.52 9.09 12.40
C ILE A 236 -29.04 8.49 11.09
N ASN A 237 -28.44 9.34 10.25
CA ASN A 237 -27.73 8.92 9.07
C ASN A 237 -26.23 9.07 9.32
N ALA A 238 -25.43 8.10 8.88
CA ALA A 238 -23.98 8.21 9.01
C ALA A 238 -23.27 7.50 7.85
N CYS A 239 -22.05 7.94 7.58
CA CYS A 239 -21.08 7.17 6.80
C CYS A 239 -19.70 7.33 7.42
N ARG A 240 -18.90 6.27 7.30
CA ARG A 240 -17.52 6.21 7.75
C ARG A 240 -16.61 5.81 6.59
N TYR A 241 -15.46 6.47 6.51
CA TYR A 241 -14.39 6.12 5.59
C TYR A 241 -13.09 5.95 6.38
N TYR A 242 -12.64 4.73 6.59
CA TYR A 242 -11.61 4.32 7.56
C TYR A 242 -11.98 4.76 8.99
N ASP A 243 -11.25 5.71 9.55
CA ASP A 243 -11.43 6.33 10.87
C ASP A 243 -12.19 7.67 10.84
N ASP A 244 -12.49 8.20 9.65
CA ASP A 244 -13.23 9.46 9.46
C ASP A 244 -14.74 9.21 9.39
N TYR A 245 -15.50 9.76 10.34
CA TYR A 245 -16.95 9.70 10.38
C TYR A 245 -17.59 10.99 9.87
N SER A 246 -18.70 10.87 9.17
CA SER A 246 -19.68 11.93 8.92
C SER A 246 -21.04 11.43 9.40
N ILE A 247 -21.56 12.04 10.46
CA ILE A 247 -22.85 11.68 11.09
C ILE A 247 -23.80 12.85 10.90
N PHE A 248 -25.00 12.58 10.43
CA PHE A 248 -26.02 13.59 10.11
C PHE A 248 -27.19 13.45 11.07
N VAL A 249 -27.50 14.53 11.79
CA VAL A 249 -28.51 14.59 12.85
C VAL A 249 -29.45 15.77 12.63
N SER A 250 -30.56 15.82 13.37
CA SER A 250 -31.62 16.81 13.18
C SER A 250 -31.37 18.11 13.98
N SER A 251 -30.60 18.06 15.08
CA SER A 251 -30.32 19.21 15.91
C SER A 251 -28.93 19.15 16.56
N ARG A 252 -28.50 20.27 17.15
CA ARG A 252 -27.24 20.38 17.87
C ARG A 252 -27.26 19.59 19.18
N ASP A 253 -28.37 19.55 19.89
CA ASP A 253 -28.51 18.77 21.13
C ASP A 253 -28.40 17.28 20.86
N GLU A 254 -28.97 16.81 19.73
CA GLU A 254 -28.81 15.45 19.27
C GLU A 254 -27.35 15.14 18.95
N ALA A 255 -26.63 16.09 18.32
CA ALA A 255 -25.21 15.95 18.00
C ALA A 255 -24.37 15.73 19.28
N GLU A 256 -24.58 16.51 20.33
CA GLU A 256 -23.87 16.34 21.59
C GLU A 256 -24.15 14.98 22.27
N THR A 257 -25.36 14.48 22.12
CA THR A 257 -25.76 13.17 22.66
C THR A 257 -25.07 12.04 21.89
N VAL A 258 -25.01 12.14 20.56
CA VAL A 258 -24.34 11.17 19.70
C VAL A 258 -22.83 11.18 19.94
N ILE A 259 -22.20 12.35 20.02
CA ILE A 259 -20.75 12.49 20.28
C ILE A 259 -20.38 11.81 21.61
N ARG A 260 -21.13 12.08 22.70
CA ARG A 260 -20.91 11.44 24.01
C ARG A 260 -20.99 9.92 23.93
N PHE A 261 -21.97 9.39 23.20
CA PHE A 261 -22.11 7.95 23.06
C PHE A 261 -20.99 7.34 22.25
N VAL A 262 -20.56 7.98 21.12
CA VAL A 262 -19.40 7.54 20.35
C VAL A 262 -18.14 7.52 21.21
N GLN A 263 -17.90 8.55 22.01
CA GLN A 263 -16.77 8.59 22.96
C GLN A 263 -16.82 7.43 23.95
N GLN A 264 -18.01 7.11 24.47
CA GLN A 264 -18.18 5.97 25.36
C GLN A 264 -17.83 4.65 24.68
N VAL A 265 -18.34 4.40 23.46
CA VAL A 265 -18.07 3.15 22.71
C VAL A 265 -16.59 3.04 22.35
N LEU A 266 -15.95 4.14 21.93
CA LEU A 266 -14.50 4.15 21.68
C LEU A 266 -13.71 3.83 22.95
N SER A 267 -14.10 4.39 24.09
CA SER A 267 -13.45 4.13 25.39
C SER A 267 -13.58 2.66 25.82
N GLU A 268 -14.66 1.95 25.46
CA GLU A 268 -14.78 0.50 25.67
C GLU A 268 -13.66 -0.28 24.95
N LEU A 269 -13.19 0.23 23.80
CA LEU A 269 -12.08 -0.31 23.00
C LEU A 269 -10.71 0.31 23.32
N GLU A 270 -10.61 1.13 24.36
CA GLU A 270 -9.39 1.92 24.73
C GLU A 270 -8.99 2.93 23.62
N LEU A 271 -9.93 3.38 22.80
CA LEU A 271 -9.74 4.38 21.76
C LEU A 271 -10.26 5.75 22.20
N THR A 272 -9.75 6.82 21.60
CA THR A 272 -10.17 8.20 21.89
C THR A 272 -10.50 8.98 20.62
N LEU A 273 -11.39 9.95 20.71
CA LEU A 273 -11.64 10.89 19.63
C LEU A 273 -10.49 11.90 19.48
N ASN A 274 -10.28 12.32 18.25
CA ASN A 274 -9.38 13.42 17.93
C ASN A 274 -10.13 14.76 18.07
N GLU A 275 -9.98 15.41 19.23
CA GLU A 275 -10.68 16.66 19.54
C GLU A 275 -10.36 17.78 18.55
N SER A 276 -9.14 17.82 17.99
CA SER A 276 -8.73 18.83 17.01
C SER A 276 -9.42 18.71 15.66
N LYS A 277 -10.02 17.55 15.37
CA LYS A 277 -10.78 17.26 14.15
C LYS A 277 -12.28 17.09 14.39
N LEU A 278 -12.73 17.23 15.64
CA LEU A 278 -14.15 17.19 15.96
C LEU A 278 -14.82 18.49 15.52
N GLU A 279 -15.74 18.39 14.59
CA GLU A 279 -16.48 19.55 14.08
C GLU A 279 -17.98 19.25 14.07
N VAL A 280 -18.77 20.23 14.52
CA VAL A 280 -20.24 20.23 14.43
C VAL A 280 -20.63 21.36 13.50
N ARG A 281 -21.10 21.04 12.31
CA ARG A 281 -21.41 21.99 11.23
C ARG A 281 -22.90 22.02 10.97
N GLU A 282 -23.44 23.22 10.77
CA GLU A 282 -24.82 23.41 10.27
C GLU A 282 -24.80 23.44 8.74
N ALA A 283 -25.83 22.89 8.11
CA ALA A 283 -25.94 22.86 6.65
C ALA A 283 -26.16 24.31 6.08
N PRO A 284 -25.67 24.61 4.87
CA PRO A 284 -24.85 23.78 3.99
C PRO A 284 -23.39 23.76 4.39
N SER A 285 -22.74 22.58 4.28
CA SER A 285 -21.31 22.41 4.55
C SER A 285 -20.55 22.06 3.27
N HIS A 286 -19.28 22.47 3.18
CA HIS A 286 -18.41 22.09 2.08
C HIS A 286 -18.09 20.59 2.14
N PHE A 287 -18.23 19.90 1.01
CA PHE A 287 -17.94 18.46 0.89
C PHE A 287 -16.59 18.18 0.23
N ILE A 288 -15.99 19.19 -0.40
CA ILE A 288 -14.73 19.10 -1.15
C ILE A 288 -13.75 20.08 -0.52
N ASP A 289 -12.47 19.72 -0.52
CA ASP A 289 -11.41 20.61 -0.06
C ASP A 289 -11.21 21.79 -1.02
N ASP A 290 -11.08 23.00 -0.50
CA ASP A 290 -10.95 24.26 -1.26
C ASP A 290 -9.86 24.17 -2.34
N PHE A 291 -8.71 23.58 -2.04
CA PHE A 291 -7.62 23.45 -3.01
C PHE A 291 -7.96 22.50 -4.18
N SER A 292 -8.79 21.48 -3.95
CA SER A 292 -9.21 20.57 -5.02
C SER A 292 -10.23 21.23 -5.96
N GLU A 293 -11.08 22.12 -5.42
CA GLU A 293 -12.01 22.92 -6.24
C GLU A 293 -11.26 23.88 -7.18
N GLU A 294 -10.13 24.43 -6.75
CA GLU A 294 -9.33 25.33 -7.58
C GLU A 294 -8.45 24.58 -8.60
N LEU A 295 -7.90 23.39 -8.25
CA LEU A 295 -7.03 22.61 -9.14
C LEU A 295 -7.77 21.78 -10.18
N ALA A 296 -8.92 21.19 -9.82
CA ALA A 296 -9.64 20.28 -10.71
C ALA A 296 -10.15 20.93 -12.02
N PRO A 297 -10.58 22.20 -12.06
CA PRO A 297 -11.00 22.86 -13.29
C PRO A 297 -9.86 23.25 -14.23
N PHE A 298 -8.58 23.19 -13.77
CA PHE A 298 -7.46 23.62 -14.60
C PHE A 298 -7.37 22.77 -15.87
N ARG A 299 -7.23 23.44 -17.02
CA ARG A 299 -7.11 22.80 -18.33
C ARG A 299 -5.68 22.93 -18.82
N PHE A 300 -5.10 21.80 -19.20
CA PHE A 300 -3.75 21.72 -19.78
C PHE A 300 -3.79 21.99 -21.30
N GLU A 301 -4.54 22.99 -21.69
CA GLU A 301 -4.75 23.40 -23.08
C GLU A 301 -4.08 24.74 -23.35
N GLY A 302 -3.49 24.90 -24.52
CA GLY A 302 -2.87 26.17 -24.92
C GLY A 302 -1.80 25.98 -25.98
N ARG A 303 -1.49 27.07 -26.71
CA ARG A 303 -0.51 27.06 -27.80
C ARG A 303 0.95 26.92 -27.33
N LYS A 304 1.23 27.26 -26.06
CA LYS A 304 2.59 27.25 -25.49
C LYS A 304 2.59 26.43 -24.21
N THR A 305 3.20 25.26 -24.25
CA THR A 305 3.34 24.35 -23.10
C THR A 305 4.00 25.03 -21.89
N GLU A 306 5.02 25.88 -22.11
CA GLU A 306 5.69 26.63 -21.03
C GLU A 306 4.74 27.53 -20.25
N THR A 307 3.87 28.26 -20.94
CA THR A 307 2.88 29.13 -20.30
C THR A 307 1.88 28.32 -19.48
N VAL A 308 1.42 27.19 -20.02
CA VAL A 308 0.48 26.29 -19.32
C VAL A 308 1.11 25.73 -18.06
N LEU A 309 2.35 25.22 -18.15
CA LEU A 309 3.11 24.71 -17.02
C LEU A 309 3.33 25.77 -15.94
N THR A 310 3.80 26.96 -16.35
CA THR A 310 4.06 28.07 -15.42
C THR A 310 2.78 28.49 -14.69
N ASN A 311 1.66 28.62 -15.40
CA ASN A 311 0.38 28.97 -14.79
C ASN A 311 -0.11 27.89 -13.81
N TYR A 312 0.05 26.61 -14.16
CA TYR A 312 -0.35 25.52 -13.30
C TYR A 312 0.47 25.47 -12.00
N PHE A 313 1.80 25.55 -12.11
CA PHE A 313 2.66 25.52 -10.92
C PHE A 313 2.52 26.79 -10.07
N ASN A 314 2.27 27.95 -10.67
CA ASN A 314 1.92 29.16 -9.91
C ASN A 314 0.63 28.98 -9.09
N LEU A 315 -0.39 28.38 -9.68
CA LEU A 315 -1.63 28.05 -8.95
C LEU A 315 -1.34 27.04 -7.82
N LEU A 316 -0.61 25.98 -8.12
CA LEU A 316 -0.25 24.95 -7.13
C LEU A 316 0.53 25.54 -5.94
N TRP A 317 1.53 26.38 -6.21
CA TRP A 317 2.35 27.00 -5.15
C TRP A 317 1.56 28.07 -4.37
N LYS A 318 0.70 28.85 -5.03
CA LYS A 318 -0.22 29.77 -4.35
C LYS A 318 -1.10 29.03 -3.34
N LEU A 319 -1.64 27.88 -3.71
CA LEU A 319 -2.43 27.05 -2.79
C LEU A 319 -1.60 26.49 -1.63
N CYS A 320 -0.34 26.14 -1.87
CA CYS A 320 0.59 25.75 -0.81
C CYS A 320 0.87 26.90 0.18
N GLU A 321 0.95 28.14 -0.29
CA GLU A 321 1.11 29.32 0.56
C GLU A 321 -0.14 29.62 1.38
N LEU A 322 -1.33 29.45 0.80
CA LEU A 322 -2.60 29.63 1.50
C LEU A 322 -2.87 28.56 2.56
N HIS A 323 -2.32 27.34 2.37
CA HIS A 323 -2.55 26.20 3.26
C HIS A 323 -1.22 25.57 3.73
N PRO A 324 -0.40 26.26 4.54
CA PRO A 324 0.96 25.83 4.86
C PRO A 324 1.02 24.46 5.58
N ASN A 325 0.00 24.12 6.35
CA ASN A 325 -0.09 22.82 7.06
C ASN A 325 -0.49 21.64 6.14
N ARG A 326 -0.92 21.92 4.89
CA ARG A 326 -1.41 20.93 3.92
C ARG A 326 -0.56 20.85 2.65
N GLN A 327 0.61 21.48 2.61
CA GLN A 327 1.47 21.57 1.42
C GLN A 327 1.73 20.21 0.76
N SER A 328 2.13 19.20 1.54
CA SER A 328 2.39 17.87 1.01
C SER A 328 1.15 17.25 0.35
N THR A 329 -0.03 17.43 0.94
CA THR A 329 -1.30 16.93 0.38
C THR A 329 -1.63 17.63 -0.94
N ILE A 330 -1.49 18.96 -0.96
CA ILE A 330 -1.76 19.79 -2.15
C ILE A 330 -0.81 19.43 -3.29
N ILE A 331 0.49 19.30 -3.00
CA ILE A 331 1.50 18.93 -3.99
C ILE A 331 1.22 17.52 -4.53
N ARG A 332 0.98 16.55 -3.67
CA ARG A 332 0.67 15.18 -4.11
C ARG A 332 -0.61 15.11 -4.95
N TYR A 333 -1.63 15.87 -4.60
CA TYR A 333 -2.85 16.01 -5.41
C TYR A 333 -2.55 16.70 -6.76
N GLY A 334 -1.82 17.81 -6.75
CA GLY A 334 -1.52 18.61 -7.94
C GLY A 334 -0.53 17.96 -8.93
N LEU A 335 0.30 17.02 -8.49
CA LEU A 335 1.18 16.27 -9.42
C LEU A 335 0.41 15.21 -10.24
N ARG A 336 -0.70 14.67 -9.72
CA ARG A 336 -1.48 13.62 -10.40
C ARG A 336 -2.07 14.04 -11.77
N PRO A 337 -2.68 15.23 -11.92
CA PRO A 337 -3.17 15.66 -13.25
C PRO A 337 -2.06 15.76 -14.30
N LEU A 338 -0.80 15.99 -13.90
CA LEU A 338 0.33 16.04 -14.83
C LEU A 338 0.66 14.67 -15.45
N GLU A 339 0.31 13.57 -14.80
CA GLU A 339 0.54 12.22 -15.31
C GLU A 339 -0.31 11.93 -16.58
N ASN A 340 -1.56 12.37 -16.57
CA ASN A 340 -2.59 11.95 -17.53
C ASN A 340 -3.02 13.03 -18.54
N ASN A 341 -2.32 14.18 -18.58
CA ASN A 341 -2.63 15.22 -19.55
C ASN A 341 -1.90 15.04 -20.88
N SER A 342 -2.38 15.73 -21.91
CA SER A 342 -1.82 15.71 -23.27
C SER A 342 -0.54 16.54 -23.45
N LEU A 343 -0.05 17.21 -22.39
CA LEU A 343 1.16 18.01 -22.46
C LEU A 343 2.38 17.16 -22.83
N GLN A 344 3.01 17.52 -23.92
CA GLN A 344 4.24 16.90 -24.39
C GLN A 344 5.44 17.68 -23.83
N ILE A 345 6.26 17.02 -23.02
CA ILE A 345 7.51 17.58 -22.54
C ILE A 345 8.60 17.20 -23.55
N ASN A 346 9.05 18.20 -24.31
CA ASN A 346 10.07 18.05 -25.34
C ASN A 346 11.37 18.78 -24.92
N VAL A 347 12.38 18.74 -25.77
CA VAL A 347 13.70 19.35 -25.51
C VAL A 347 13.61 20.84 -25.17
N LEU A 348 12.65 21.59 -25.75
CA LEU A 348 12.54 23.03 -25.57
C LEU A 348 12.00 23.43 -24.19
N ASN A 349 11.09 22.64 -23.63
CA ASN A 349 10.45 22.93 -22.34
C ASN A 349 10.90 22.03 -21.19
N LYS A 350 11.82 21.09 -21.45
CA LYS A 350 12.32 20.14 -20.46
C LYS A 350 13.00 20.84 -19.27
N GLU A 351 13.86 21.80 -19.50
CA GLU A 351 14.60 22.53 -18.46
C GLU A 351 13.63 23.27 -17.51
N LEU A 352 12.63 23.92 -18.06
CA LEU A 352 11.59 24.58 -17.28
C LEU A 352 10.81 23.53 -16.44
N PHE A 353 10.39 22.43 -17.06
CA PHE A 353 9.66 21.38 -16.39
C PHE A 353 10.48 20.76 -15.23
N GLU A 354 11.75 20.42 -15.46
CA GLU A 354 12.66 19.94 -14.42
C GLU A 354 12.79 20.96 -13.28
N SER A 355 12.95 22.22 -13.59
CA SER A 355 13.06 23.29 -12.58
C SER A 355 11.81 23.38 -11.70
N LEU A 356 10.62 23.27 -12.31
CA LEU A 356 9.34 23.32 -11.61
C LEU A 356 9.15 22.09 -10.68
N ILE A 357 9.38 20.87 -11.19
CA ILE A 357 9.21 19.66 -10.37
C ILE A 357 10.29 19.55 -9.29
N TYR A 358 11.55 19.98 -9.56
CA TYR A 358 12.62 19.92 -8.56
C TYR A 358 12.40 20.95 -7.46
N LYS A 359 11.92 22.16 -7.80
CA LYS A 359 11.52 23.14 -6.78
C LYS A 359 10.38 22.60 -5.93
N THR A 360 9.42 21.91 -6.54
CA THR A 360 8.31 21.25 -5.84
C THR A 360 8.83 20.13 -4.94
N ALA A 361 9.81 19.32 -5.39
CA ALA A 361 10.44 18.29 -4.59
C ALA A 361 11.16 18.84 -3.35
N LEU A 362 11.79 20.03 -3.45
CA LEU A 362 12.42 20.68 -2.29
C LEU A 362 11.39 21.19 -1.27
N VAL A 363 10.21 21.60 -1.72
CA VAL A 363 9.11 22.01 -0.82
C VAL A 363 8.46 20.79 -0.16
N SER A 364 8.31 19.69 -0.89
CA SER A 364 7.72 18.45 -0.39
C SER A 364 8.48 17.22 -0.89
N PRO A 365 9.61 16.87 -0.27
CA PRO A 365 10.39 15.69 -0.67
C PRO A 365 9.62 14.36 -0.53
N SER A 366 8.55 14.35 0.24
CA SER A 366 7.63 13.21 0.31
C SER A 366 6.91 12.92 -1.02
N SER A 367 7.05 13.78 -2.03
CA SER A 367 6.48 13.58 -3.38
C SER A 367 7.48 12.98 -4.38
N LEU A 368 8.68 12.57 -3.96
CA LEU A 368 9.69 11.99 -4.84
C LEU A 368 9.19 10.74 -5.58
N ASP A 369 8.37 9.91 -4.95
CA ASP A 369 7.70 8.76 -5.57
C ASP A 369 6.84 9.19 -6.78
N LEU A 370 6.05 10.24 -6.63
CA LEU A 370 5.22 10.78 -7.71
C LEU A 370 6.04 11.46 -8.80
N ILE A 371 7.11 12.13 -8.43
CA ILE A 371 8.02 12.76 -9.39
C ILE A 371 8.74 11.69 -10.22
N TYR A 372 9.22 10.61 -9.59
CA TYR A 372 9.79 9.47 -10.30
C TYR A 372 8.77 8.88 -11.29
N ARG A 373 7.55 8.61 -10.81
CA ARG A 373 6.45 8.14 -11.65
C ARG A 373 6.16 9.08 -12.83
N LEU A 374 6.10 10.39 -12.57
CA LEU A 374 5.85 11.40 -13.61
C LEU A 374 6.94 11.43 -14.67
N LEU A 375 8.22 11.39 -14.28
CA LEU A 375 9.35 11.32 -15.20
C LEU A 375 9.28 10.05 -16.07
N SER A 376 8.96 8.90 -15.48
CA SER A 376 8.81 7.63 -16.18
C SER A 376 7.65 7.65 -17.18
N LEU A 377 6.46 8.09 -16.76
CA LEU A 377 5.27 8.16 -17.61
C LEU A 377 5.41 9.13 -18.79
N LYS A 378 6.13 10.23 -18.58
CA LYS A 378 6.41 11.23 -19.64
C LYS A 378 7.66 10.89 -20.46
N ASN A 379 8.33 9.77 -20.19
CA ASN A 379 9.58 9.36 -20.85
C ASN A 379 10.66 10.44 -20.80
N ILE A 380 10.80 11.11 -19.64
CA ILE A 380 11.77 12.19 -19.45
C ILE A 380 13.04 11.61 -18.83
N THR A 381 14.15 11.70 -19.57
CA THR A 381 15.48 11.45 -19.00
C THR A 381 15.98 12.71 -18.31
N PRO A 382 16.16 12.74 -16.98
CA PRO A 382 16.57 13.93 -16.24
C PRO A 382 17.96 14.43 -16.63
N THR A 383 18.19 15.72 -16.44
CA THR A 383 19.51 16.32 -16.53
C THR A 383 20.34 15.92 -15.32
N VAL A 384 21.34 15.06 -15.51
CA VAL A 384 22.12 14.40 -14.44
C VAL A 384 22.64 15.40 -13.40
N LYS A 385 23.26 16.51 -13.83
CA LYS A 385 23.83 17.52 -12.92
C LYS A 385 22.76 18.17 -12.01
N SER A 386 21.62 18.54 -12.57
CA SER A 386 20.52 19.18 -11.83
C SER A 386 19.88 18.19 -10.86
N LEU A 387 19.64 16.95 -11.30
CA LEU A 387 19.10 15.90 -10.46
C LEU A 387 20.05 15.52 -9.31
N GLN A 388 21.35 15.39 -9.58
CA GLN A 388 22.35 15.11 -8.55
C GLN A 388 22.38 16.20 -7.48
N GLY A 389 22.30 17.47 -7.88
CA GLY A 389 22.22 18.61 -6.95
C GLY A 389 20.97 18.56 -6.07
N LEU A 390 19.81 18.23 -6.65
CA LEU A 390 18.57 18.03 -5.91
C LEU A 390 18.70 16.91 -4.87
N ILE A 391 19.14 15.73 -5.30
CA ILE A 391 19.25 14.54 -4.45
C ILE A 391 20.24 14.76 -3.31
N LYS A 392 21.41 15.36 -3.60
CA LYS A 392 22.39 15.72 -2.56
C LYS A 392 21.77 16.65 -1.50
N ASN A 393 21.04 17.68 -1.92
CA ASN A 393 20.36 18.60 -1.02
C ASN A 393 19.33 17.87 -0.13
N ILE A 394 18.50 17.00 -0.72
CA ILE A 394 17.50 16.23 0.02
C ILE A 394 18.18 15.30 1.04
N ILE A 395 19.21 14.55 0.64
CA ILE A 395 19.90 13.63 1.56
C ILE A 395 20.54 14.42 2.72
N SER A 396 21.27 15.50 2.42
CA SER A 396 21.94 16.30 3.46
C SER A 396 20.96 16.88 4.48
N HIS A 397 19.74 17.21 4.06
CA HIS A 397 18.74 17.83 4.93
C HIS A 397 17.88 16.81 5.69
N HIS A 398 17.54 15.68 5.04
CA HIS A 398 16.55 14.74 5.55
C HIS A 398 17.16 13.51 6.25
N ALA A 399 18.40 13.13 5.96
CA ALA A 399 19.06 12.04 6.67
C ALA A 399 19.26 12.32 8.16
N PRO A 400 19.74 13.52 8.58
CA PRO A 400 19.84 13.86 10.00
C PRO A 400 18.50 13.87 10.76
N LEU A 401 17.39 14.01 10.03
CA LEU A 401 16.02 14.01 10.57
C LEU A 401 15.36 12.63 10.60
N ASN A 402 16.07 11.58 10.18
CA ASN A 402 15.55 10.22 10.04
C ASN A 402 14.28 10.13 9.15
N HIS A 403 14.28 10.84 8.03
CA HIS A 403 13.20 10.85 7.06
C HIS A 403 13.38 9.72 6.03
N HIS A 404 12.93 8.51 6.36
CA HIS A 404 13.26 7.28 5.64
C HIS A 404 12.75 7.28 4.19
N HIS A 405 11.52 7.74 3.95
CA HIS A 405 10.91 7.77 2.61
C HIS A 405 11.70 8.68 1.65
N GLU A 406 12.04 9.86 2.11
CA GLU A 406 12.79 10.84 1.34
C GLU A 406 14.18 10.31 0.96
N ILE A 407 14.83 9.59 1.86
CA ILE A 407 16.16 9.01 1.63
C ILE A 407 16.06 7.77 0.74
N ALA A 408 15.12 6.85 0.98
CA ALA A 408 14.95 5.66 0.16
C ALA A 408 14.65 6.02 -1.31
N TRP A 409 13.76 7.00 -1.56
CA TRP A 409 13.49 7.47 -2.92
C TRP A 409 14.66 8.26 -3.52
N SER A 410 15.43 8.99 -2.73
CA SER A 410 16.68 9.61 -3.19
C SER A 410 17.69 8.56 -3.66
N LEU A 411 17.86 7.49 -2.89
CA LEU A 411 18.72 6.36 -3.27
C LEU A 411 18.20 5.64 -4.52
N TRP A 412 16.87 5.53 -4.67
CA TRP A 412 16.26 4.99 -5.88
C TRP A 412 16.58 5.83 -7.11
N PHE A 413 16.51 7.16 -7.00
CA PHE A 413 16.95 8.06 -8.08
C PHE A 413 18.45 7.89 -8.39
N CYS A 414 19.30 7.79 -7.36
CA CYS A 414 20.72 7.54 -7.55
C CYS A 414 20.95 6.26 -8.35
N LYS A 415 20.25 5.20 -8.03
CA LYS A 415 20.36 3.93 -8.75
C LYS A 415 19.89 4.04 -10.19
N LYS A 416 18.67 4.51 -10.42
CA LYS A 416 18.05 4.54 -11.75
C LYS A 416 18.74 5.45 -12.75
N TYR A 417 19.29 6.55 -12.27
CA TYR A 417 20.00 7.51 -13.13
C TYR A 417 21.52 7.46 -12.95
N SER A 418 22.04 6.41 -12.31
CA SER A 418 23.47 6.17 -12.08
C SER A 418 24.21 7.37 -11.47
N LEU A 419 23.53 8.11 -10.58
CA LEU A 419 24.11 9.29 -9.93
C LEU A 419 25.16 8.87 -8.92
N PRO A 420 26.36 9.46 -8.93
CA PRO A 420 27.36 9.21 -7.89
C PRO A 420 26.95 9.89 -6.57
N MET A 421 27.38 9.29 -5.46
CA MET A 421 27.16 9.82 -4.11
C MET A 421 28.49 10.24 -3.50
N ASP A 422 28.51 11.30 -2.72
CA ASP A 422 29.67 11.71 -1.93
C ASP A 422 29.69 11.04 -0.56
N LYS A 423 30.86 11.14 0.09
CA LYS A 423 31.12 10.53 1.41
C LYS A 423 30.15 11.05 2.48
N GLU A 424 29.89 12.36 2.51
CA GLU A 424 29.07 13.01 3.52
C GLU A 424 27.63 12.48 3.46
N CYS A 425 27.07 12.33 2.27
CA CYS A 425 25.74 11.74 2.06
C CYS A 425 25.69 10.28 2.52
N ALA A 426 26.69 9.47 2.15
CA ALA A 426 26.74 8.07 2.54
C ALA A 426 26.83 7.90 4.08
N LEU A 427 27.68 8.70 4.74
CA LEU A 427 27.80 8.70 6.21
C LEU A 427 26.50 9.14 6.89
N ALA A 428 25.86 10.19 6.39
CA ALA A 428 24.58 10.65 6.92
C ALA A 428 23.51 9.55 6.88
N ILE A 429 23.47 8.75 5.81
CA ILE A 429 22.53 7.64 5.66
C ILE A 429 22.89 6.49 6.63
N PHE A 430 24.16 6.11 6.80
CA PHE A 430 24.56 5.12 7.79
C PHE A 430 24.19 5.54 9.22
N CYS A 431 24.35 6.83 9.54
CA CYS A 431 24.01 7.38 10.85
C CYS A 431 22.52 7.30 11.17
N MET A 432 21.63 7.19 10.18
CA MET A 432 20.20 6.96 10.40
C MET A 432 19.90 5.61 11.06
N ARG A 433 20.77 4.62 10.89
CA ARG A 433 20.58 3.23 11.37
C ARG A 433 19.24 2.64 10.94
N ASN A 434 18.75 2.99 9.76
CA ASN A 434 17.52 2.45 9.23
C ASN A 434 17.80 1.29 8.27
N PRO A 435 17.24 0.09 8.46
CA PRO A 435 17.55 -1.09 7.67
C PRO A 435 17.20 -0.94 6.18
N VAL A 436 16.09 -0.27 5.85
CA VAL A 436 15.65 -0.04 4.47
C VAL A 436 16.63 0.88 3.73
N CYS A 437 16.95 2.04 4.31
CA CYS A 437 17.87 3.01 3.70
C CYS A 437 19.30 2.45 3.63
N THR A 438 19.74 1.73 4.67
CA THR A 438 21.07 1.11 4.71
C THR A 438 21.22 0.02 3.64
N LEU A 439 20.19 -0.82 3.44
CA LEU A 439 20.20 -1.83 2.38
C LEU A 439 20.35 -1.21 1.00
N MET A 440 19.57 -0.16 0.71
CA MET A 440 19.65 0.55 -0.58
C MET A 440 21.00 1.28 -0.75
N LEU A 441 21.60 1.78 0.33
CA LEU A 441 22.94 2.35 0.27
C LEU A 441 23.99 1.28 -0.02
N LEU A 442 23.90 0.09 0.59
CA LEU A 442 24.78 -1.03 0.28
C LEU A 442 24.65 -1.47 -1.18
N ASP A 443 23.44 -1.53 -1.72
CA ASP A 443 23.23 -1.74 -3.16
C ASP A 443 23.99 -0.70 -3.98
N HIS A 444 23.79 0.57 -3.69
CA HIS A 444 24.45 1.65 -4.44
C HIS A 444 25.98 1.63 -4.32
N LEU A 445 26.53 1.33 -3.14
CA LEU A 445 27.97 1.15 -2.91
C LEU A 445 28.55 -0.06 -3.65
N ASN A 446 27.74 -1.03 -4.02
CA ASN A 446 28.21 -2.22 -4.74
C ASN A 446 27.98 -2.16 -6.25
N THR A 447 27.02 -1.38 -6.71
CA THR A 447 26.62 -1.35 -8.13
C THR A 447 27.07 -0.09 -8.88
N ASN A 448 27.23 1.06 -8.21
CA ASN A 448 27.67 2.30 -8.86
C ASN A 448 29.20 2.40 -8.90
N ALA A 449 29.78 2.51 -10.10
CA ALA A 449 31.24 2.49 -10.31
C ALA A 449 32.01 3.60 -9.56
N VAL A 450 31.44 4.79 -9.43
CA VAL A 450 32.08 5.92 -8.73
C VAL A 450 31.90 5.79 -7.21
N THR A 451 30.66 5.54 -6.76
CA THR A 451 30.32 5.44 -5.34
C THR A 451 30.99 4.22 -4.67
N SER A 452 31.25 3.16 -5.43
CA SER A 452 31.90 1.94 -4.91
C SER A 452 33.31 2.20 -4.36
N GLN A 453 34.00 3.24 -4.80
CA GLN A 453 35.31 3.65 -4.28
C GLN A 453 35.24 4.08 -2.82
N LEU A 454 34.08 4.55 -2.36
CA LEU A 454 33.85 4.94 -0.96
C LEU A 454 33.96 3.75 0.02
N LYS A 455 33.83 2.51 -0.45
CA LYS A 455 34.02 1.33 0.43
C LYS A 455 35.41 1.26 1.04
N SER A 456 36.40 1.85 0.38
CA SER A 456 37.78 1.93 0.88
C SER A 456 37.99 3.08 1.88
N ASP A 457 37.03 3.99 2.02
CA ASP A 457 37.10 5.05 3.01
C ASP A 457 36.99 4.47 4.43
N PRO A 458 37.86 4.91 5.38
CA PRO A 458 37.89 4.34 6.73
C PRO A 458 36.58 4.42 7.48
N ASP A 459 35.85 5.56 7.36
CA ASP A 459 34.60 5.76 8.10
C ASP A 459 33.47 4.90 7.52
N ILE A 460 33.35 4.86 6.20
CA ILE A 460 32.38 4.00 5.51
C ILE A 460 32.67 2.51 5.82
N SER A 461 33.93 2.11 5.69
CA SER A 461 34.38 0.74 6.01
C SER A 461 34.06 0.38 7.46
N GLN A 462 34.19 1.32 8.41
CA GLN A 462 33.86 1.09 9.81
C GLN A 462 32.38 0.79 10.02
N HIS A 463 31.47 1.51 9.36
CA HIS A 463 30.03 1.23 9.44
C HIS A 463 29.69 -0.17 8.87
N ILE A 464 30.25 -0.52 7.72
CA ILE A 464 30.05 -1.86 7.12
C ILE A 464 30.60 -2.97 8.05
N LYS A 465 31.78 -2.75 8.68
CA LYS A 465 32.34 -3.68 9.67
C LYS A 465 31.43 -3.85 10.89
N GLN A 466 30.82 -2.77 11.38
CA GLN A 466 29.87 -2.86 12.50
C GLN A 466 28.65 -3.73 12.16
N ILE A 467 28.11 -3.61 10.95
CA ILE A 467 26.99 -4.46 10.50
C ILE A 467 27.47 -5.91 10.37
N ASN A 468 28.64 -6.15 9.79
CA ASN A 468 29.22 -7.49 9.66
C ASN A 468 29.62 -8.13 11.00
N ALA A 469 29.79 -7.35 12.07
CA ALA A 469 30.06 -7.86 13.42
C ALA A 469 28.80 -8.43 14.11
N ILE A 470 27.60 -8.17 13.58
CA ILE A 470 26.38 -8.81 14.04
C ILE A 470 26.47 -10.30 13.63
N ASN A 471 26.39 -11.22 14.60
CA ASN A 471 26.61 -12.65 14.35
C ASN A 471 25.57 -13.58 15.03
N SER A 472 24.57 -13.02 15.74
CA SER A 472 23.48 -13.82 16.31
C SER A 472 22.37 -14.07 15.28
N PRO A 473 22.02 -15.34 15.00
CA PRO A 473 20.91 -15.69 14.11
C PRO A 473 19.55 -15.14 14.56
N GLU A 474 19.37 -14.91 15.87
CA GLU A 474 18.14 -14.36 16.45
C GLU A 474 17.91 -12.91 16.03
N THR A 475 18.94 -12.18 15.61
CA THR A 475 18.81 -10.80 15.11
C THR A 475 17.90 -10.73 13.88
N LEU A 476 17.78 -11.82 13.12
CA LEU A 476 16.84 -11.91 11.99
C LEU A 476 15.35 -11.90 12.41
N TYR A 477 15.04 -12.08 13.68
CA TYR A 477 13.67 -11.84 14.19
C TYR A 477 13.46 -10.38 14.63
N GLY A 478 14.51 -9.56 14.60
CA GLY A 478 14.50 -8.14 14.95
C GLY A 478 14.19 -7.22 13.78
N GLU A 479 14.29 -5.90 14.04
CA GLU A 479 13.98 -4.84 13.05
C GLU A 479 14.96 -4.80 11.87
N ASP A 480 16.17 -5.31 12.01
CA ASP A 480 17.19 -5.33 10.94
C ASP A 480 17.06 -6.54 9.99
N TRP A 481 15.99 -7.32 10.09
CA TRP A 481 15.84 -8.58 9.35
C TRP A 481 16.02 -8.41 7.83
N ILE A 482 15.46 -7.35 7.25
CA ILE A 482 15.54 -7.13 5.80
C ILE A 482 16.96 -6.74 5.33
N LEU A 483 17.65 -5.91 6.12
CA LEU A 483 19.03 -5.51 5.85
C LEU A 483 19.97 -6.73 5.93
N LEU A 484 19.86 -7.49 7.02
CA LEU A 484 20.75 -8.63 7.27
C LEU A 484 20.49 -9.78 6.30
N TYR A 485 19.24 -10.07 6.00
CA TYR A 485 18.87 -11.12 5.08
C TYR A 485 19.29 -10.78 3.63
N GLU A 486 18.81 -9.66 3.10
CA GLU A 486 19.09 -9.28 1.71
C GLU A 486 20.54 -8.87 1.50
N GLY A 487 21.17 -8.19 2.47
CA GLY A 487 22.59 -7.84 2.39
C GLY A 487 23.51 -9.07 2.29
N ASN A 488 23.19 -10.15 3.01
CA ASN A 488 23.92 -11.43 2.89
C ASN A 488 23.56 -12.17 1.60
N ARG A 489 22.29 -12.14 1.18
CA ARG A 489 21.83 -12.80 -0.03
C ARG A 489 22.48 -12.22 -1.28
N HIS A 490 22.66 -10.92 -1.34
CA HIS A 490 23.35 -10.20 -2.43
C HIS A 490 24.90 -10.22 -2.29
N GLY A 491 25.44 -10.77 -1.19
CA GLY A 491 26.88 -10.78 -0.93
C GLY A 491 27.47 -9.40 -0.58
N TRP A 492 26.63 -8.43 -0.22
CA TRP A 492 27.06 -7.10 0.23
C TRP A 492 27.50 -7.10 1.70
N LEU A 493 27.03 -8.07 2.48
CA LEU A 493 27.48 -8.40 3.82
C LEU A 493 28.20 -9.75 3.83
N GLN A 494 29.03 -9.99 4.85
CA GLN A 494 29.89 -11.17 4.96
C GLN A 494 29.56 -12.06 6.16
N ASN A 495 28.52 -11.74 6.92
CA ASN A 495 28.10 -12.46 8.12
C ASN A 495 27.03 -13.52 7.80
N THR A 496 27.25 -14.33 6.76
CA THR A 496 26.32 -15.36 6.25
C THR A 496 25.87 -16.37 7.31
N ASN A 497 26.66 -16.58 8.37
CA ASN A 497 26.31 -17.46 9.49
C ASN A 497 25.00 -17.06 10.18
N ILE A 498 24.60 -15.79 10.13
CA ILE A 498 23.31 -15.34 10.65
C ILE A 498 22.17 -16.04 9.92
N VAL A 499 22.23 -16.05 8.58
CA VAL A 499 21.17 -16.63 7.75
C VAL A 499 21.18 -18.15 7.85
N THR A 500 22.35 -18.78 7.74
CA THR A 500 22.47 -20.25 7.80
C THR A 500 22.21 -20.81 9.19
N GLY A 501 22.45 -20.04 10.24
CA GLY A 501 22.18 -20.42 11.64
C GLY A 501 20.72 -20.23 12.07
N ASN A 502 19.93 -19.44 11.32
CA ASN A 502 18.51 -19.24 11.61
C ASN A 502 17.67 -20.19 10.74
N PRO A 503 16.94 -21.16 11.31
CA PRO A 503 16.25 -22.19 10.52
C PRO A 503 15.18 -21.61 9.58
N HIS A 504 14.45 -20.57 9.99
CA HIS A 504 13.41 -19.95 9.17
C HIS A 504 14.04 -19.18 7.99
N PHE A 505 15.05 -18.36 8.25
CA PHE A 505 15.71 -17.58 7.20
C PHE A 505 16.61 -18.43 6.30
N LYS A 506 17.18 -19.51 6.83
CA LYS A 506 17.85 -20.53 6.03
C LYS A 506 16.88 -21.16 5.02
N THR A 507 15.65 -21.44 5.44
CA THR A 507 14.60 -21.95 4.54
C THR A 507 14.30 -20.96 3.41
N LEU A 508 14.19 -19.67 3.71
CA LEU A 508 14.01 -18.64 2.69
C LEU A 508 15.19 -18.61 1.71
N TYR A 509 16.40 -18.64 2.23
CA TYR A 509 17.63 -18.57 1.44
C TYR A 509 17.77 -19.79 0.52
N ASP A 510 17.58 -21.01 1.04
CA ASP A 510 17.67 -22.27 0.29
C ASP A 510 16.60 -22.38 -0.81
N ASN A 511 15.46 -21.68 -0.65
CA ASN A 511 14.40 -21.61 -1.65
C ASN A 511 14.49 -20.38 -2.57
N GLY A 512 15.59 -19.62 -2.52
CA GLY A 512 15.83 -18.49 -3.39
C GLY A 512 14.89 -17.30 -3.19
N ILE A 513 14.26 -17.19 -2.01
CA ILE A 513 13.33 -16.08 -1.73
C ILE A 513 14.10 -14.76 -1.64
N SER A 514 13.58 -13.73 -2.29
CA SER A 514 14.07 -12.35 -2.21
C SER A 514 12.93 -11.39 -1.90
N PHE A 515 13.25 -10.37 -1.12
CA PHE A 515 12.38 -9.23 -0.78
C PHE A 515 12.92 -7.91 -1.37
N TYR A 516 14.12 -7.96 -1.96
CA TYR A 516 14.75 -6.83 -2.62
C TYR A 516 15.34 -7.29 -3.96
N ASP A 517 14.81 -6.75 -5.05
CA ASP A 517 15.31 -6.96 -6.40
C ASP A 517 15.85 -5.64 -6.95
N GLU A 518 17.14 -5.53 -7.02
CA GLU A 518 17.86 -4.34 -7.48
C GLU A 518 17.57 -3.94 -8.93
N ASN A 519 17.07 -4.88 -9.73
CA ASN A 519 16.74 -4.67 -11.14
C ASN A 519 15.24 -4.42 -11.35
N ASN A 520 14.40 -4.63 -10.32
CA ASN A 520 12.99 -4.39 -10.45
C ASN A 520 12.72 -2.91 -10.69
N ASP A 521 11.85 -2.62 -11.65
CA ASP A 521 11.33 -1.29 -11.90
C ASP A 521 9.81 -1.33 -11.93
N ALA A 522 9.18 -0.29 -11.45
CA ALA A 522 7.75 -0.18 -11.56
C ALA A 522 7.38 0.10 -13.02
N ASP A 523 6.64 -0.82 -13.62
CA ASP A 523 5.96 -0.55 -14.88
C ASP A 523 4.78 0.41 -14.60
N TYR A 524 5.08 1.71 -14.48
CA TYR A 524 4.06 2.73 -14.29
C TYR A 524 3.27 2.90 -15.58
N GLN A 525 2.08 2.32 -15.61
CA GLN A 525 1.13 2.58 -16.66
C GLN A 525 0.14 3.66 -16.20
N SER A 526 -0.26 4.52 -17.12
CA SER A 526 -1.13 5.68 -16.87
C SER A 526 -2.58 5.35 -16.43
N TYR A 527 -2.87 4.10 -16.13
CA TYR A 527 -4.21 3.56 -15.97
C TYR A 527 -4.88 3.80 -14.61
N ASP A 528 -4.12 3.95 -13.51
CA ASP A 528 -4.69 4.04 -12.16
C ASP A 528 -5.60 5.25 -11.92
N TYR A 529 -5.52 6.27 -12.77
CA TYR A 529 -6.33 7.48 -12.63
C TYR A 529 -7.59 7.46 -13.50
N ILE A 530 -7.57 6.72 -14.60
CA ILE A 530 -8.69 6.65 -15.55
C ILE A 530 -9.87 5.86 -14.94
N GLU A 531 -9.60 4.85 -14.11
CA GLU A 531 -10.63 4.05 -13.46
C GLU A 531 -11.39 4.79 -12.35
N THR A 532 -10.85 5.88 -11.81
CA THR A 532 -11.49 6.64 -10.72
C THR A 532 -12.44 7.75 -11.18
N LEU A 533 -12.43 8.10 -12.47
CA LEU A 533 -13.35 9.09 -13.03
C LEU A 533 -14.46 8.40 -13.84
N PRO A 534 -15.73 8.82 -13.70
CA PRO A 534 -16.81 8.34 -14.55
C PRO A 534 -16.46 8.61 -16.02
N TYR A 535 -16.69 7.63 -16.90
CA TYR A 535 -16.39 7.72 -18.33
C TYR A 535 -16.98 8.99 -19.00
N ASP A 536 -18.10 9.48 -18.48
CA ASP A 536 -18.79 10.69 -18.97
C ASP A 536 -18.10 12.02 -18.58
N ALA A 537 -17.13 11.99 -17.67
CA ALA A 537 -16.36 13.17 -17.26
C ALA A 537 -15.19 13.51 -18.20
N TYR A 538 -14.92 12.66 -19.22
CA TYR A 538 -13.82 12.90 -20.16
C TYR A 538 -14.23 13.81 -21.32
N PRO A 539 -13.39 14.78 -21.73
CA PRO A 539 -13.51 15.44 -23.03
C PRO A 539 -13.49 14.41 -24.17
N GLN A 540 -14.22 14.69 -25.25
CA GLN A 540 -14.34 13.75 -26.40
C GLN A 540 -12.99 13.32 -26.99
N ASP A 541 -12.01 14.21 -26.98
CA ASP A 541 -10.66 14.00 -27.53
C ASP A 541 -9.88 12.98 -26.67
N MET A 542 -10.00 13.06 -25.34
CA MET A 542 -9.38 12.09 -24.42
C MET A 542 -10.01 10.70 -24.52
N ARG A 543 -11.31 10.61 -24.85
CA ARG A 543 -11.98 9.33 -25.11
C ARG A 543 -11.41 8.63 -26.35
N LYS A 544 -11.04 9.39 -27.37
CA LYS A 544 -10.42 8.86 -28.59
C LYS A 544 -8.99 8.37 -28.33
N GLU A 545 -8.16 9.19 -27.65
CA GLU A 545 -6.79 8.80 -27.26
C GLU A 545 -6.78 7.61 -26.30
N ALA A 546 -7.66 7.56 -25.30
CA ALA A 546 -7.78 6.42 -24.40
C ALA A 546 -8.16 5.14 -25.16
N LYS A 547 -9.00 5.26 -26.21
CA LYS A 547 -9.40 4.13 -27.05
C LYS A 547 -8.26 3.66 -27.97
N GLU A 548 -7.44 4.59 -28.48
CA GLU A 548 -6.26 4.29 -29.28
C GLU A 548 -5.15 3.66 -28.43
N ARG A 549 -4.87 4.20 -27.25
CA ARG A 549 -3.91 3.61 -26.28
C ARG A 549 -4.36 2.23 -25.79
N LYS A 550 -5.64 2.02 -25.50
CA LYS A 550 -6.18 0.67 -25.22
C LYS A 550 -5.83 -0.31 -26.36
N ARG A 551 -5.92 0.13 -27.60
CA ARG A 551 -5.60 -0.70 -28.78
C ARG A 551 -4.12 -1.06 -28.86
N ASP A 552 -3.20 -0.12 -28.54
CA ASP A 552 -1.76 -0.34 -28.60
C ASP A 552 -1.27 -1.25 -27.46
N VAL A 553 -1.83 -1.08 -26.26
CA VAL A 553 -1.58 -1.96 -25.12
C VAL A 553 -2.11 -3.37 -25.38
N PHE A 554 -3.27 -3.48 -26.00
CA PHE A 554 -3.82 -4.76 -26.45
C PHE A 554 -2.87 -5.48 -27.41
N SER A 555 -2.32 -4.76 -28.39
CA SER A 555 -1.38 -5.33 -29.37
C SER A 555 -0.12 -5.85 -28.68
N ALA A 556 0.52 -5.03 -27.84
CA ALA A 556 1.77 -5.41 -27.16
C ALA A 556 1.59 -6.58 -26.17
N THR A 557 0.44 -6.63 -25.47
CA THR A 557 0.12 -7.72 -24.54
C THR A 557 -0.19 -9.02 -25.31
N PHE A 558 -0.82 -8.89 -26.46
CA PHE A 558 -1.13 -10.00 -27.35
C PHE A 558 0.14 -10.63 -27.95
N ASP A 559 1.10 -9.78 -28.36
CA ASP A 559 2.39 -10.23 -28.90
C ASP A 559 3.20 -10.99 -27.83
N ARG A 560 3.14 -10.53 -26.57
CA ARG A 560 3.78 -11.23 -25.45
C ARG A 560 3.13 -12.59 -25.18
N LEU A 561 1.79 -12.67 -25.17
CA LEU A 561 1.09 -13.95 -25.02
C LEU A 561 1.40 -14.93 -26.14
N TYR A 562 1.49 -14.46 -27.36
CA TYR A 562 1.89 -15.30 -28.49
C TYR A 562 3.25 -15.93 -28.26
N LYS A 563 4.22 -15.15 -27.79
CA LYS A 563 5.56 -15.64 -27.46
C LYS A 563 5.53 -16.66 -26.34
N ASP A 564 4.77 -16.36 -25.27
CA ASP A 564 4.67 -17.26 -24.11
C ASP A 564 3.93 -18.58 -24.44
N ILE A 565 3.02 -18.59 -25.44
CA ILE A 565 2.38 -19.81 -25.96
C ILE A 565 3.35 -20.59 -26.83
N GLU A 566 4.20 -19.92 -27.63
CA GLU A 566 5.22 -20.57 -28.44
C GLU A 566 6.26 -21.33 -27.63
N ASP A 567 6.62 -20.79 -26.44
CA ASP A 567 7.60 -21.38 -25.52
C ASP A 567 7.06 -22.61 -24.75
N LYS A 568 5.78 -23.02 -24.95
CA LYS A 568 5.19 -24.20 -24.30
C LYS A 568 5.51 -25.49 -25.03
N GLU A 569 6.49 -26.25 -24.54
CA GLU A 569 6.96 -27.51 -25.10
C GLU A 569 5.92 -28.64 -25.09
N TYR A 570 4.90 -28.60 -24.22
CA TYR A 570 3.88 -29.64 -24.06
C TYR A 570 2.68 -29.49 -25.01
N LEU A 571 2.56 -28.39 -25.73
CA LEU A 571 1.53 -28.17 -26.74
C LEU A 571 2.09 -28.44 -28.15
N ASP A 572 1.37 -29.24 -28.93
CA ASP A 572 1.65 -29.37 -30.35
C ASP A 572 1.24 -28.09 -31.11
N GLU A 573 1.70 -27.94 -32.35
CA GLU A 573 1.43 -26.74 -33.16
C GLU A 573 -0.06 -26.50 -33.39
N ARG A 574 -0.88 -27.54 -33.37
CA ARG A 574 -2.34 -27.44 -33.49
C ARG A 574 -2.97 -26.90 -32.23
N GLY A 575 -2.52 -27.36 -31.07
CA GLY A 575 -2.97 -26.84 -29.77
C GLY A 575 -2.57 -25.38 -29.54
N LYS A 576 -1.36 -25.00 -29.93
CA LYS A 576 -0.89 -23.61 -29.92
C LYS A 576 -1.75 -22.71 -30.80
N GLU A 577 -2.07 -23.13 -32.01
CA GLU A 577 -2.88 -22.38 -32.97
C GLU A 577 -4.35 -22.24 -32.52
N GLU A 578 -4.94 -23.28 -31.91
CA GLU A 578 -6.29 -23.21 -31.33
C GLU A 578 -6.33 -22.27 -30.15
N LEU A 579 -5.34 -22.30 -29.26
CA LEU A 579 -5.23 -21.39 -28.12
C LEU A 579 -5.08 -19.95 -28.58
N ARG A 580 -4.26 -19.68 -29.59
CA ARG A 580 -4.12 -18.35 -30.22
C ARG A 580 -5.44 -17.83 -30.79
N LYS A 581 -6.20 -18.70 -31.50
CA LYS A 581 -7.52 -18.33 -32.05
C LYS A 581 -8.54 -18.03 -30.99
N LYS A 582 -8.60 -18.80 -29.90
CA LYS A 582 -9.49 -18.58 -28.76
C LYS A 582 -9.15 -17.27 -28.05
N CYS A 583 -7.89 -17.01 -27.70
CA CYS A 583 -7.45 -15.74 -27.10
C CYS A 583 -7.80 -14.54 -27.98
N LYS A 584 -7.58 -14.65 -29.31
CA LYS A 584 -7.91 -13.57 -30.28
C LYS A 584 -9.41 -13.30 -30.36
N SER A 585 -10.24 -14.32 -30.26
CA SER A 585 -11.69 -14.21 -30.26
C SER A 585 -12.20 -13.51 -29.01
N ILE A 586 -11.68 -13.89 -27.85
CA ILE A 586 -12.04 -13.30 -26.54
C ILE A 586 -11.65 -11.82 -26.47
N VAL A 587 -10.43 -11.50 -26.86
CA VAL A 587 -9.93 -10.12 -26.91
C VAL A 587 -10.79 -9.25 -27.85
N LYS A 588 -11.18 -9.79 -29.00
CA LYS A 588 -11.94 -9.06 -30.02
C LYS A 588 -13.41 -8.82 -29.64
N SER A 589 -14.02 -9.76 -28.88
CA SER A 589 -15.44 -9.70 -28.53
C SER A 589 -15.74 -8.82 -27.31
N HIS A 590 -14.80 -8.64 -26.38
CA HIS A 590 -15.06 -8.08 -25.06
C HIS A 590 -14.27 -6.83 -24.69
N GLY A 591 -13.35 -6.33 -25.53
CA GLY A 591 -12.58 -5.11 -25.25
C GLY A 591 -11.78 -5.17 -23.93
N MET A 592 -11.25 -6.34 -23.61
CA MET A 592 -10.62 -6.65 -22.32
C MET A 592 -9.47 -5.72 -21.94
N GLU A 593 -9.34 -5.43 -20.66
CA GLU A 593 -8.22 -4.71 -20.08
C GLU A 593 -6.99 -5.62 -19.88
N LYS A 594 -5.78 -5.04 -19.94
CA LYS A 594 -4.49 -5.74 -19.79
C LYS A 594 -4.44 -6.57 -18.51
N THR A 595 -5.01 -6.04 -17.41
CA THR A 595 -5.05 -6.66 -16.09
C THR A 595 -5.80 -7.98 -16.03
N ILE A 596 -6.92 -8.08 -16.72
CA ILE A 596 -7.68 -9.33 -16.82
C ILE A 596 -6.86 -10.36 -17.61
N PHE A 597 -6.17 -9.91 -18.62
CA PHE A 597 -5.34 -10.73 -19.48
C PHE A 597 -4.09 -11.28 -18.74
N ASP A 598 -3.40 -10.44 -17.96
CA ASP A 598 -2.26 -10.84 -17.12
C ASP A 598 -2.68 -11.79 -15.99
N SER A 599 -3.91 -11.63 -15.45
CA SER A 599 -4.50 -12.59 -14.49
C SER A 599 -4.76 -13.96 -15.14
N ILE A 600 -5.29 -13.99 -16.35
CA ILE A 600 -5.49 -15.22 -17.13
C ILE A 600 -4.16 -15.91 -17.39
N LEU A 601 -3.13 -15.15 -17.77
CA LEU A 601 -1.77 -15.68 -17.96
C LEU A 601 -1.20 -16.31 -16.70
N SER A 602 -1.29 -15.62 -15.57
CA SER A 602 -0.74 -16.12 -14.30
C SER A 602 -1.44 -17.42 -13.84
N GLN A 603 -2.72 -17.61 -14.18
CA GLN A 603 -3.46 -18.84 -13.91
C GLN A 603 -3.11 -19.97 -14.89
N LEU A 604 -2.92 -19.67 -16.16
CA LEU A 604 -2.48 -20.65 -17.18
C LEU A 604 -1.13 -21.28 -16.82
N PHE A 605 -0.22 -20.51 -16.20
CA PHE A 605 1.11 -21.00 -15.80
C PHE A 605 1.11 -21.84 -14.51
N ARG A 606 0.02 -21.84 -13.72
CA ARG A 606 -0.03 -22.54 -12.42
C ARG A 606 -0.47 -24.00 -12.47
N ARG A 607 -1.04 -24.50 -13.56
CA ARG A 607 -1.65 -25.84 -13.62
C ARG A 607 -1.05 -26.70 -14.73
N GLU A 608 -0.25 -27.70 -14.35
CA GLU A 608 0.40 -28.63 -15.27
C GLU A 608 -0.46 -29.85 -15.71
N SER A 609 -1.71 -29.99 -15.22
CA SER A 609 -2.46 -31.26 -15.37
C SER A 609 -3.97 -31.15 -15.64
N ILE A 610 -4.46 -30.10 -16.31
CA ILE A 610 -5.92 -29.92 -16.54
C ILE A 610 -6.21 -29.80 -18.04
N ASP A 611 -7.37 -30.37 -18.45
CA ASP A 611 -7.92 -30.22 -19.80
C ASP A 611 -8.02 -28.74 -20.18
N MET A 612 -7.17 -28.33 -21.11
CA MET A 612 -7.01 -26.94 -21.52
C MET A 612 -8.30 -26.33 -22.10
N GLU A 613 -9.23 -27.16 -22.57
CA GLU A 613 -10.49 -26.67 -23.13
C GLU A 613 -11.50 -26.30 -22.03
N GLU A 614 -11.57 -27.09 -20.98
CA GLU A 614 -12.41 -26.84 -19.80
C GLU A 614 -11.86 -25.64 -19.02
N TYR A 615 -10.56 -25.55 -18.85
CA TYR A 615 -9.88 -24.46 -18.15
C TYR A 615 -10.08 -23.09 -18.84
N VAL A 616 -9.95 -23.02 -20.17
CA VAL A 616 -10.21 -21.78 -20.92
C VAL A 616 -11.69 -21.39 -20.86
N LYS A 617 -12.63 -22.37 -20.86
CA LYS A 617 -14.06 -22.11 -20.70
C LYS A 617 -14.40 -21.54 -19.31
N ASP A 618 -13.79 -22.06 -18.26
CA ASP A 618 -14.00 -21.56 -16.89
C ASP A 618 -13.50 -20.13 -16.74
N ILE A 619 -12.34 -19.81 -17.26
CA ILE A 619 -11.80 -18.43 -17.24
C ILE A 619 -12.68 -17.49 -18.07
N VAL A 620 -13.16 -17.92 -19.23
CA VAL A 620 -14.10 -17.11 -20.05
C VAL A 620 -15.39 -16.83 -19.30
N ASN A 621 -15.95 -17.82 -18.62
CA ASN A 621 -17.16 -17.66 -17.84
C ASN A 621 -16.94 -16.73 -16.63
N GLU A 622 -15.83 -16.88 -15.90
CA GLU A 622 -15.46 -15.96 -14.81
C GLU A 622 -15.30 -14.52 -15.27
N VAL A 623 -14.67 -14.31 -16.42
CA VAL A 623 -14.50 -12.97 -17.00
C VAL A 623 -15.83 -12.39 -17.48
N MET A 624 -16.70 -13.22 -18.07
CA MET A 624 -18.04 -12.80 -18.49
C MET A 624 -18.91 -12.40 -17.30
N ASP A 625 -18.85 -13.12 -16.19
CA ASP A 625 -19.59 -12.81 -14.98
C ASP A 625 -19.10 -11.49 -14.33
N MET A 626 -17.81 -11.18 -14.44
CA MET A 626 -17.26 -9.89 -13.96
C MET A 626 -17.66 -8.68 -14.81
N MET A 627 -18.03 -8.86 -16.07
CA MET A 627 -18.45 -7.78 -16.98
C MET A 627 -19.94 -7.45 -16.93
N ILE A 628 -20.77 -8.31 -16.31
CA ILE A 628 -22.23 -8.11 -16.18
C ILE A 628 -22.58 -7.31 -14.91
N TYR A 629 -21.63 -7.09 -14.02
CA TYR A 629 -21.75 -6.26 -12.82
C TYR A 629 -20.81 -5.05 -12.87
#